data_218ef3d6a6fd978fdf0852db150d2099
#
_entry.id   218ef3d6a6fd978fdf0852db150d2099
#
_cell.length_a   1.000
_cell.length_b   1.000
_cell.length_c   1.000
_cell.angle_alpha   90.00
_cell.angle_beta   90.00
_cell.angle_gamma   90.00
#
_symmetry.space_group_name_H-M   'P 1'
#
loop_
_entity.id
_entity.type
_entity.pdbx_description
1 polymer ?
#
loop_
_entity_poly.entity_id
_entity_poly.type
_entity_poly.pdbx_seq_one_letter_code
_entity_poly.pdbx_strand_id
1 'polypeptide(L)'
;MSALRDPRNADILNYVGYSYRRLRELVPAFAHFRQALTLNPRHRAAHQHMGEAYLTIGNLAAAEEHLAALERICLIPCDEYDDLQRVIAKYKSSAMH
;
A
#
# COMPACT_ATOMS: atom_id res chain seq x y z
N MET A 1 25.32 7.64 4.50
CA MET A 1 24.81 8.81 3.93
C MET A 1 23.33 8.98 4.11
N SER A 2 22.93 10.16 4.25
CA SER A 2 21.57 10.49 4.62
C SER A 2 20.53 10.25 3.53
N ALA A 3 20.95 10.06 2.28
CA ALA A 3 19.99 9.89 1.18
C ALA A 3 19.01 8.74 1.42
N LEU A 4 19.50 7.63 1.97
CA LEU A 4 18.65 6.48 2.26
C LEU A 4 17.74 6.69 3.46
N ARG A 5 18.00 7.73 4.25
CA ARG A 5 17.20 8.04 5.44
C ARG A 5 16.29 9.25 5.22
N ASP A 6 16.37 9.86 4.05
CA ASP A 6 15.53 11.00 3.72
C ASP A 6 14.09 10.52 3.59
N PRO A 7 13.15 11.06 4.38
CA PRO A 7 11.73 10.66 4.26
C PRO A 7 11.18 10.85 2.86
N ARG A 8 11.74 11.77 2.07
CA ARG A 8 11.29 11.99 0.71
C ARG A 8 11.62 10.80 -0.19
N ASN A 9 12.65 9.99 0.16
CA ASN A 9 12.94 8.79 -0.61
C ASN A 9 11.79 7.78 -0.51
N ALA A 10 11.13 7.70 0.64
CA ALA A 10 9.97 6.82 0.76
C ALA A 10 8.85 7.28 -0.17
N ASP A 11 8.62 8.59 -0.27
CA ASP A 11 7.60 9.11 -1.18
C ASP A 11 7.94 8.80 -2.63
N ILE A 12 9.20 8.97 -3.01
CA ILE A 12 9.65 8.67 -4.37
C ILE A 12 9.48 7.19 -4.67
N LEU A 13 9.90 6.33 -3.75
CA LEU A 13 9.76 4.89 -3.93
C LEU A 13 8.30 4.46 -4.03
N ASN A 14 7.44 5.06 -3.21
CA ASN A 14 6.02 4.80 -3.30
C ASN A 14 5.46 5.22 -4.66
N TYR A 15 5.90 6.36 -5.18
CA TYR A 15 5.44 6.86 -6.47
C TYR A 15 5.88 5.93 -7.60
N VAL A 16 7.12 5.46 -7.54
CA VAL A 16 7.63 4.52 -8.54
C VAL A 16 6.85 3.20 -8.46
N GLY A 17 6.62 2.71 -7.24
CA GLY A 17 5.83 1.50 -7.05
C GLY A 17 4.42 1.65 -7.61
N TYR A 18 3.79 2.79 -7.35
CA TYR A 18 2.47 3.09 -7.88
C TYR A 18 2.47 3.09 -9.41
N SER A 19 3.50 3.67 -10.02
CA SER A 19 3.61 3.69 -11.47
C SER A 19 3.73 2.29 -12.06
N TYR A 20 4.55 1.44 -11.44
CA TYR A 20 4.65 0.05 -11.89
C TYR A 20 3.32 -0.69 -11.73
N ARG A 21 2.60 -0.44 -10.63
CA ARG A 21 1.30 -1.06 -10.43
C ARG A 21 0.33 -0.67 -11.55
N ARG A 22 0.34 0.61 -11.94
CA ARG A 22 -0.51 1.08 -13.03
C ARG A 22 -0.16 0.42 -14.35
N LEU A 23 1.11 0.05 -14.53
CA LEU A 23 1.56 -0.68 -15.72
C LEU A 23 1.34 -2.19 -15.56
N ARG A 24 0.77 -2.64 -14.47
CA ARG A 24 0.53 -4.04 -14.14
C ARG A 24 1.82 -4.84 -13.98
N GLU A 25 2.90 -4.17 -13.64
CA GLU A 25 4.18 -4.80 -13.34
C GLU A 25 4.30 -4.92 -11.82
N LEU A 26 3.70 -5.99 -11.28
CA LEU A 26 3.51 -6.08 -9.84
C LEU A 26 4.79 -6.45 -9.10
N VAL A 27 5.70 -7.22 -9.71
CA VAL A 27 6.93 -7.58 -9.03
C VAL A 27 7.76 -6.34 -8.69
N PRO A 28 8.08 -5.45 -9.64
CA PRO A 28 8.78 -4.22 -9.28
C PRO A 28 7.93 -3.28 -8.43
N ALA A 29 6.60 -3.30 -8.60
CA ALA A 29 5.74 -2.46 -7.76
C ALA A 29 5.91 -2.87 -6.29
N PHE A 30 5.79 -4.15 -5.97
CA PHE A 30 5.96 -4.63 -4.61
C PHE A 30 7.35 -4.33 -4.07
N ALA A 31 8.38 -4.49 -4.89
CA ALA A 31 9.75 -4.22 -4.45
C ALA A 31 9.90 -2.77 -3.99
N HIS A 32 9.35 -1.83 -4.75
CA HIS A 32 9.46 -0.42 -4.41
C HIS A 32 8.61 -0.05 -3.19
N PHE A 33 7.40 -0.62 -3.08
CA PHE A 33 6.58 -0.38 -1.89
C PHE A 33 7.27 -0.90 -0.64
N ARG A 34 7.89 -2.09 -0.71
CA ARG A 34 8.61 -2.61 0.45
C ARG A 34 9.78 -1.72 0.84
N GLN A 35 10.51 -1.20 -0.14
CA GLN A 35 11.59 -0.27 0.15
C GLN A 35 11.06 1.01 0.80
N ALA A 36 9.93 1.53 0.31
CA ALA A 36 9.32 2.70 0.90
C ALA A 36 8.97 2.45 2.38
N LEU A 37 8.41 1.28 2.67
CA LEU A 37 8.02 0.95 4.05
C LEU A 37 9.22 0.62 4.93
N THR A 38 10.33 0.19 4.34
CA THR A 38 11.57 0.02 5.08
C THR A 38 12.10 1.38 5.54
N LEU A 39 12.02 2.39 4.68
CA LEU A 39 12.47 3.73 5.02
C LEU A 39 11.48 4.44 5.93
N ASN A 40 10.19 4.22 5.74
CA ASN A 40 9.16 4.85 6.56
C ASN A 40 8.02 3.85 6.80
N PRO A 41 8.09 3.07 7.87
CA PRO A 41 7.04 2.06 8.17
C PRO A 41 5.65 2.65 8.39
N ARG A 42 5.55 3.96 8.58
CA ARG A 42 4.28 4.63 8.78
C ARG A 42 3.80 5.37 7.52
N HIS A 43 4.36 5.05 6.37
CA HIS A 43 3.99 5.70 5.11
C HIS A 43 2.60 5.24 4.71
N ARG A 44 1.61 6.10 4.88
CA ARG A 44 0.21 5.73 4.68
C ARG A 44 -0.08 5.34 3.24
N ALA A 45 0.38 6.13 2.28
CA ALA A 45 0.12 5.84 0.87
C ALA A 45 0.73 4.51 0.44
N ALA A 46 1.93 4.17 0.93
CA ALA A 46 2.55 2.90 0.58
C ALA A 46 1.76 1.71 1.11
N HIS A 47 1.23 1.82 2.34
CA HIS A 47 0.37 0.76 2.87
C HIS A 47 -0.90 0.62 2.04
N GLN A 48 -1.51 1.74 1.65
CA GLN A 48 -2.71 1.71 0.82
C GLN A 48 -2.43 1.05 -0.53
N HIS A 49 -1.40 1.53 -1.22
CA HIS A 49 -1.11 1.03 -2.56
C HIS A 49 -0.68 -0.43 -2.55
N MET A 50 0.07 -0.83 -1.53
CA MET A 50 0.49 -2.22 -1.41
C MET A 50 -0.70 -3.12 -1.11
N GLY A 51 -1.62 -2.66 -0.25
CA GLY A 51 -2.85 -3.39 0.01
C GLY A 51 -3.66 -3.61 -1.24
N GLU A 52 -3.81 -2.57 -2.05
CA GLU A 52 -4.53 -2.68 -3.32
C GLU A 52 -3.82 -3.62 -4.29
N ALA A 53 -2.50 -3.58 -4.33
CA ALA A 53 -1.74 -4.49 -5.19
C ALA A 53 -1.93 -5.95 -4.78
N TYR A 54 -1.99 -6.22 -3.47
CA TYR A 54 -2.27 -7.57 -3.00
C TYR A 54 -3.66 -8.05 -3.45
N LEU A 55 -4.66 -7.18 -3.47
CA LEU A 55 -5.98 -7.57 -3.98
C LEU A 55 -5.92 -7.95 -5.44
N THR A 56 -5.08 -7.28 -6.22
CA THR A 56 -4.92 -7.59 -7.64
C THR A 56 -4.45 -9.03 -7.85
N ILE A 57 -3.66 -9.57 -6.93
CA ILE A 57 -3.20 -10.96 -7.03
C ILE A 57 -4.02 -11.91 -6.15
N GLY A 58 -5.13 -11.43 -5.62
CA GLY A 58 -6.05 -12.27 -4.86
C GLY A 58 -5.63 -12.55 -3.42
N ASN A 59 -4.71 -11.79 -2.87
CA ASN A 59 -4.25 -12.01 -1.51
C ASN A 59 -4.97 -11.07 -0.54
N LEU A 60 -6.20 -11.43 -0.22
CA LEU A 60 -7.03 -10.63 0.67
C LEU A 60 -6.43 -10.50 2.07
N ALA A 61 -5.84 -11.58 2.59
CA ALA A 61 -5.27 -11.55 3.94
C ALA A 61 -4.17 -10.49 4.05
N ALA A 62 -3.27 -10.40 3.06
CA ALA A 62 -2.23 -9.40 3.08
C ALA A 62 -2.80 -7.99 2.95
N ALA A 63 -3.83 -7.82 2.12
CA ALA A 63 -4.49 -6.51 2.00
C ALA A 63 -5.09 -6.07 3.34
N GLU A 64 -5.70 -6.99 4.06
CA GLU A 64 -6.28 -6.68 5.36
C GLU A 64 -5.22 -6.36 6.40
N GLU A 65 -4.03 -6.97 6.30
CA GLU A 65 -2.92 -6.60 7.19
C GLU A 65 -2.49 -5.16 6.98
N HIS A 66 -2.47 -4.71 5.72
CA HIS A 66 -2.13 -3.30 5.45
C HIS A 66 -3.24 -2.37 5.92
N LEU A 67 -4.49 -2.78 5.82
CA LEU A 67 -5.59 -1.99 6.38
C LEU A 67 -5.44 -1.86 7.90
N ALA A 68 -5.10 -2.95 8.58
CA ALA A 68 -4.87 -2.92 10.02
C ALA A 68 -3.70 -2.01 10.38
N ALA A 69 -2.65 -2.01 9.55
CA ALA A 69 -1.53 -1.10 9.77
C ALA A 69 -1.98 0.36 9.67
N LEU A 70 -2.82 0.66 8.68
CA LEU A 70 -3.35 2.01 8.52
C LEU A 70 -4.23 2.42 9.71
N GLU A 71 -5.00 1.48 10.24
CA GLU A 71 -5.81 1.76 11.42
C GLU A 71 -4.93 2.19 12.60
N ARG A 72 -3.79 1.53 12.78
CA ARG A 72 -2.87 1.87 13.86
C ARG A 72 -2.13 3.18 13.60
N ILE A 73 -1.83 3.48 12.34
CA ILE A 73 -1.12 4.70 11.97
C ILE A 73 -2.04 5.91 12.06
N CYS A 74 -3.27 5.76 11.58
CA CYS A 74 -4.26 6.84 11.53
C CYS A 74 -5.19 6.70 12.73
N LEU A 75 -4.86 7.35 13.83
CA LEU A 75 -5.70 7.32 15.03
C LEU A 75 -7.07 7.94 14.77
N ILE A 76 -7.12 8.86 13.82
CA ILE A 76 -8.36 9.43 13.31
C ILE A 76 -8.50 8.92 11.87
N PRO A 77 -9.71 8.60 11.40
CA PRO A 77 -9.86 8.09 10.03
C PRO A 77 -9.13 8.96 9.02
N CYS A 78 -8.39 8.32 8.12
CA CYS A 78 -7.62 9.01 7.09
C CYS A 78 -8.04 8.50 5.72
N ASP A 79 -7.75 9.29 4.69
CA ASP A 79 -8.18 8.96 3.34
C ASP A 79 -7.63 7.62 2.89
N GLU A 80 -6.37 7.32 3.23
CA GLU A 80 -5.74 6.06 2.83
C GLU A 80 -6.45 4.86 3.42
N TYR A 81 -6.86 4.95 4.68
CA TYR A 81 -7.63 3.89 5.33
C TYR A 81 -8.99 3.72 4.63
N ASP A 82 -9.69 4.83 4.43
CA ASP A 82 -11.02 4.78 3.83
C ASP A 82 -10.97 4.22 2.41
N ASP A 83 -9.98 4.63 1.63
CA ASP A 83 -9.83 4.16 0.27
C ASP A 83 -9.55 2.66 0.22
N LEU A 84 -8.62 2.18 1.04
CA LEU A 84 -8.30 0.76 1.05
C LEU A 84 -9.47 -0.06 1.58
N GLN A 85 -10.15 0.41 2.62
CA GLN A 85 -11.31 -0.28 3.15
C GLN A 85 -12.40 -0.45 2.08
N ARG A 86 -12.62 0.60 1.31
CA ARG A 86 -13.63 0.57 0.24
C ARG A 86 -13.28 -0.45 -0.83
N VAL A 87 -11.99 -0.49 -1.23
CA VAL A 87 -11.54 -1.42 -2.25
C VAL A 87 -11.63 -2.85 -1.74
N ILE A 88 -11.27 -3.09 -0.48
CA ILE A 88 -11.40 -4.42 0.13
C ILE A 88 -12.86 -4.85 0.16
N ALA A 89 -13.76 -3.96 0.57
CA ALA A 89 -15.18 -4.27 0.62
C ALA A 89 -15.71 -4.65 -0.75
N LYS A 90 -15.31 -3.90 -1.77
CA LYS A 90 -15.71 -4.19 -3.14
C LYS A 90 -15.16 -5.53 -3.61
N TYR A 91 -13.93 -5.84 -3.26
CA TYR A 91 -13.31 -7.12 -3.60
C TYR A 91 -14.10 -8.28 -2.98
N LYS A 92 -14.44 -8.16 -1.68
CA LYS A 92 -15.19 -9.21 -1.00
C LYS A 92 -16.57 -9.40 -1.64
N SER A 93 -17.24 -8.32 -1.98
CA SER A 93 -18.54 -8.39 -2.61
C SER A 93 -18.47 -9.09 -3.96
N SER A 94 -17.45 -8.78 -4.76
CA SER A 94 -17.26 -9.42 -6.07
C SER A 94 -16.91 -10.90 -5.91
N ALA A 95 -16.11 -11.24 -4.91
CA ALA A 95 -15.67 -12.62 -4.71
C ALA A 95 -16.81 -13.53 -4.24
N MET A 96 -17.88 -12.96 -3.70
CA MET A 96 -19.01 -13.75 -3.22
C MET A 96 -19.99 -14.13 -4.32
N HIS A 97 -19.77 -13.67 -5.53
CA HIS A 97 -20.55 -14.08 -6.68
C HIS A 97 -19.85 -15.21 -7.42
#